data_dce369d44a0ee54fc26719cc92198bbf
#
_entry.id   dce369d44a0ee54fc26719cc92198bbf
#
_cell.length_a   1.000
_cell.length_b   1.000
_cell.length_c   1.000
_cell.angle_alpha   90.00
_cell.angle_beta   90.00
_cell.angle_gamma   90.00
#
_symmetry.space_group_name_H-M   'P 1'
#
loop_
_entity.id
_entity.type
_entity.pdbx_description
1 polymer ?
#
loop_
_entity_poly.entity_id
_entity_poly.type
_entity_poly.pdbx_seq_one_letter_code
_entity_poly.pdbx_strand_id
1 'polypeptide(L)'
;MADLRSGPARLLVADDNKVNRLLLTRNLELQGHSVASAENGRVALDMLRRERFDLLLLDMEMPEVDGFQVLEQMKNDLALRDIAVIVTSSLEGIDHVVRCIELGAENYLPKPVNPVLLKARIGASLEKKRLRDQQRELVRRFAAPEVAQDLQDSGF
;
A
#
# COMPACT_ATOMS: atom_id res chain seq x y z
N MET A 1 -17.24 -10.30 16.88
CA MET A 1 -16.25 -11.24 16.33
C MET A 1 -15.45 -10.55 15.26
N ALA A 2 -14.15 -10.73 15.26
CA ALA A 2 -13.31 -10.13 14.23
C ALA A 2 -13.61 -10.73 12.86
N ASP A 3 -13.68 -9.88 11.86
CA ASP A 3 -13.83 -10.34 10.49
C ASP A 3 -12.49 -10.90 10.03
N LEU A 4 -12.44 -12.20 9.76
CA LEU A 4 -11.21 -12.84 9.33
C LEU A 4 -10.71 -12.35 7.96
N ARG A 5 -11.62 -11.77 7.15
CA ARG A 5 -11.26 -11.24 5.83
C ARG A 5 -10.57 -9.89 5.90
N SER A 6 -10.85 -9.12 6.96
CA SER A 6 -10.30 -7.80 7.17
C SER A 6 -9.57 -7.71 8.50
N GLY A 7 -8.91 -8.81 8.91
CA GLY A 7 -8.16 -8.88 10.14
C GLY A 7 -7.03 -7.85 10.19
N PRO A 8 -6.37 -7.74 11.36
CA PRO A 8 -5.31 -6.76 11.55
C PRO A 8 -4.22 -6.89 10.49
N ALA A 9 -3.75 -5.74 10.03
CA ALA A 9 -2.67 -5.67 9.05
C ALA A 9 -1.57 -4.75 9.55
N ARG A 10 -0.39 -4.87 8.95
CA ARG A 10 0.73 -3.99 9.23
C ARG A 10 0.76 -2.89 8.19
N LEU A 11 0.52 -1.67 8.62
CA LEU A 11 0.43 -0.50 7.73
C LEU A 11 1.56 0.48 7.98
N LEU A 12 2.02 1.12 6.93
CA LEU A 12 2.99 2.22 7.01
C LEU A 12 2.31 3.50 6.52
N VAL A 13 2.40 4.57 7.31
CA VAL A 13 1.90 5.90 6.92
C VAL A 13 3.11 6.78 6.64
N ALA A 14 3.25 7.25 5.41
CA ALA A 14 4.30 8.18 5.01
C ALA A 14 3.69 9.55 4.72
N ASP A 15 4.00 10.53 5.57
CA ASP A 15 3.48 11.89 5.46
C ASP A 15 4.45 12.82 6.18
N ASP A 16 4.86 13.91 5.53
CA ASP A 16 5.80 14.85 6.11
C ASP A 16 5.15 15.79 7.15
N ASN A 17 3.82 15.93 7.12
CA ASN A 17 3.10 16.74 8.09
C ASN A 17 2.84 15.93 9.35
N LYS A 18 3.43 16.38 10.46
CA LYS A 18 3.34 15.65 11.73
C LYS A 18 1.91 15.47 12.22
N VAL A 19 1.08 16.50 12.08
CA VAL A 19 -0.32 16.43 12.55
C VAL A 19 -1.11 15.44 11.71
N ASN A 20 -1.01 15.51 10.39
CA ASN A 20 -1.66 14.57 9.50
C ASN A 20 -1.20 13.14 9.77
N ARG A 21 0.09 12.95 9.94
CA ARG A 21 0.68 11.63 10.21
C ARG A 21 0.12 11.03 11.51
N LEU A 22 0.04 11.84 12.56
CA LEU A 22 -0.51 11.38 13.86
C LEU A 22 -2.00 11.07 13.76
N LEU A 23 -2.78 11.90 13.06
CA LEU A 23 -4.21 11.68 12.90
C LEU A 23 -4.49 10.41 12.11
N LEU A 24 -3.78 10.20 11.00
CA LEU A 24 -3.94 9.01 10.17
C LEU A 24 -3.53 7.75 10.93
N THR A 25 -2.40 7.81 11.62
CA THR A 25 -1.89 6.69 12.41
C THR A 25 -2.90 6.29 13.48
N ARG A 26 -3.40 7.26 14.24
CA ARG A 26 -4.38 6.99 15.29
C ARG A 26 -5.67 6.42 14.74
N ASN A 27 -6.15 6.96 13.63
CA ASN A 27 -7.37 6.49 12.97
C ASN A 27 -7.25 5.00 12.59
N LEU A 28 -6.11 4.64 11.99
CA LEU A 28 -5.87 3.27 11.55
C LEU A 28 -5.67 2.32 12.73
N GLU A 29 -5.03 2.78 13.80
CA GLU A 29 -4.88 1.97 15.01
C GLU A 29 -6.24 1.69 15.66
N LEU A 30 -7.15 2.67 15.64
CA LEU A 30 -8.51 2.47 16.15
C LEU A 30 -9.29 1.45 15.34
N GLN A 31 -8.92 1.23 14.08
CA GLN A 31 -9.50 0.19 13.23
C GLN A 31 -8.88 -1.19 13.48
N GLY A 32 -7.93 -1.29 14.38
CA GLY A 32 -7.32 -2.56 14.77
C GLY A 32 -6.02 -2.90 14.07
N HIS A 33 -5.46 -2.01 13.26
CA HIS A 33 -4.21 -2.27 12.56
C HIS A 33 -2.99 -1.92 13.38
N SER A 34 -1.87 -2.57 13.07
CA SER A 34 -0.56 -2.20 13.58
C SER A 34 0.04 -1.19 12.61
N VAL A 35 0.39 -0.01 13.10
CA VAL A 35 0.79 1.11 12.24
C VAL A 35 2.15 1.64 12.62
N ALA A 36 3.03 1.78 11.64
CA ALA A 36 4.27 2.52 11.76
C ALA A 36 4.14 3.78 10.90
N SER A 37 5.00 4.76 11.16
CA SER A 37 4.96 6.01 10.39
C SER A 37 6.35 6.43 9.96
N ALA A 38 6.41 7.12 8.82
CA ALA A 38 7.62 7.68 8.25
C ALA A 38 7.40 9.15 7.91
N GLU A 39 8.37 9.98 8.18
CA GLU A 39 8.24 11.43 7.99
C GLU A 39 8.62 11.90 6.58
N ASN A 40 9.20 11.02 5.77
CA ASN A 40 9.53 11.33 4.38
C ASN A 40 9.67 10.03 3.56
N GLY A 41 9.82 10.19 2.25
CA GLY A 41 9.88 9.05 1.33
C GLY A 41 11.10 8.16 1.54
N ARG A 42 12.24 8.75 1.90
CA ARG A 42 13.45 7.98 2.15
C ARG A 42 13.29 7.06 3.36
N VAL A 43 12.78 7.60 4.46
CA VAL A 43 12.52 6.80 5.66
C VAL A 43 11.49 5.72 5.36
N ALA A 44 10.46 6.05 4.57
CA ALA A 44 9.44 5.07 4.19
C ALA A 44 10.06 3.91 3.41
N LEU A 45 10.88 4.19 2.41
CA LEU A 45 11.55 3.14 1.62
C LEU A 45 12.47 2.29 2.49
N ASP A 46 13.23 2.90 3.39
CA ASP A 46 14.11 2.17 4.29
C ASP A 46 13.31 1.22 5.19
N MET A 47 12.17 1.68 5.71
CA MET A 47 11.31 0.85 6.55
C MET A 47 10.68 -0.30 5.75
N LEU A 48 10.22 -0.02 4.53
CA LEU A 48 9.63 -1.04 3.66
C LEU A 48 10.63 -2.16 3.34
N ARG A 49 11.92 -1.85 3.27
CA ARG A 49 12.97 -2.83 3.00
C ARG A 49 13.38 -3.63 4.23
N ARG A 50 13.20 -3.06 5.42
CA ARG A 50 13.62 -3.72 6.68
C ARG A 50 12.52 -4.50 7.36
N GLU A 51 11.27 -4.11 7.16
CA GLU A 51 10.13 -4.72 7.81
C GLU A 51 9.09 -5.10 6.78
N ARG A 52 8.22 -6.03 7.15
CA ARG A 52 7.13 -6.45 6.30
C ARG A 52 5.89 -5.59 6.53
N PHE A 53 5.34 -5.04 5.47
CA PHE A 53 4.11 -4.26 5.50
C PHE A 53 3.12 -4.80 4.48
N ASP A 54 1.84 -4.71 4.81
CA ASP A 54 0.76 -5.11 3.94
C ASP A 54 0.30 -3.97 3.03
N LEU A 55 0.40 -2.73 3.52
CA LEU A 55 -0.10 -1.56 2.80
C LEU A 55 0.69 -0.32 3.21
N LEU A 56 0.93 0.54 2.22
CA LEU A 56 1.52 1.87 2.42
C LEU A 56 0.47 2.93 2.10
N LEU A 57 0.24 3.84 3.05
CA LEU A 57 -0.53 5.07 2.83
C LEU A 57 0.50 6.17 2.58
N LEU A 58 0.54 6.70 1.36
CA LEU A 58 1.63 7.52 0.87
C LEU A 58 1.17 8.92 0.48
N ASP A 59 1.71 9.93 1.15
CA ASP A 59 1.54 11.33 0.76
C ASP A 59 2.39 11.62 -0.49
N MET A 60 1.77 12.21 -1.51
CA MET A 60 2.49 12.53 -2.74
C MET A 60 3.32 13.80 -2.64
N GLU A 61 2.97 14.73 -1.75
CA GLU A 61 3.69 16.00 -1.56
C GLU A 61 4.62 15.93 -0.35
N MET A 62 5.79 15.37 -0.55
CA MET A 62 6.84 15.33 0.48
C MET A 62 8.13 15.92 -0.08
N PRO A 63 8.95 16.57 0.78
CA PRO A 63 10.23 17.13 0.33
C PRO A 63 11.23 16.01 0.03
N GLU A 64 12.26 16.33 -0.76
CA GLU A 64 13.37 15.48 -1.16
C GLU A 64 12.89 14.29 -2.00
N VAL A 65 12.53 13.17 -1.38
CA VAL A 65 11.99 12.01 -2.07
C VAL A 65 10.47 12.08 -1.99
N ASP A 66 9.82 12.49 -3.08
CA ASP A 66 8.38 12.65 -3.12
C ASP A 66 7.66 11.31 -3.38
N GLY A 67 6.33 11.34 -3.39
CA GLY A 67 5.52 10.14 -3.57
C GLY A 67 5.73 9.46 -4.92
N PHE A 68 5.96 10.23 -5.98
CA PHE A 68 6.24 9.64 -7.30
C PHE A 68 7.52 8.83 -7.29
N GLN A 69 8.56 9.35 -6.64
CA GLN A 69 9.84 8.66 -6.52
C GLN A 69 9.72 7.39 -5.69
N VAL A 70 8.92 7.43 -4.62
CA VAL A 70 8.65 6.24 -3.81
C VAL A 70 7.95 5.17 -4.64
N LEU A 71 6.90 5.54 -5.37
CA LEU A 71 6.15 4.61 -6.23
C LEU A 71 7.06 3.99 -7.29
N GLU A 72 7.89 4.80 -7.93
CA GLU A 72 8.81 4.33 -8.96
C GLU A 72 9.80 3.31 -8.41
N GLN A 73 10.39 3.60 -7.25
CA GLN A 73 11.33 2.67 -6.62
C GLN A 73 10.65 1.37 -6.18
N MET A 74 9.42 1.44 -5.68
CA MET A 74 8.67 0.26 -5.30
C MET A 74 8.32 -0.60 -6.51
N LYS A 75 7.93 0.02 -7.61
CA LYS A 75 7.59 -0.68 -8.85
C LYS A 75 8.77 -1.47 -9.40
N ASN A 76 9.98 -0.94 -9.25
CA ASN A 76 11.22 -1.53 -9.75
C ASN A 76 11.89 -2.49 -8.77
N ASP A 77 11.32 -2.68 -7.58
CA ASP A 77 11.87 -3.56 -6.55
C ASP A 77 10.94 -4.76 -6.37
N LEU A 78 11.43 -5.96 -6.70
CA LEU A 78 10.64 -7.19 -6.62
C LEU A 78 10.11 -7.46 -5.20
N ALA A 79 10.86 -7.03 -4.18
CA ALA A 79 10.47 -7.24 -2.79
C ALA A 79 9.33 -6.30 -2.36
N LEU A 80 9.14 -5.18 -3.06
CA LEU A 80 8.22 -4.13 -2.65
C LEU A 80 6.97 -4.00 -3.52
N ARG A 81 6.98 -4.50 -4.75
CA ARG A 81 5.87 -4.25 -5.69
C ARG A 81 4.55 -4.92 -5.34
N ASP A 82 4.54 -5.89 -4.44
CA ASP A 82 3.30 -6.53 -4.00
C ASP A 82 2.63 -5.80 -2.82
N ILE A 83 3.28 -4.80 -2.26
CA ILE A 83 2.71 -4.00 -1.18
C ILE A 83 1.66 -3.07 -1.80
N ALA A 84 0.44 -3.12 -1.25
CA ALA A 84 -0.64 -2.24 -1.71
C ALA A 84 -0.31 -0.79 -1.36
N VAL A 85 -0.53 0.15 -2.28
CA VAL A 85 -0.28 1.58 -2.05
C VAL A 85 -1.55 2.37 -2.28
N ILE A 86 -1.93 3.15 -1.27
CA ILE A 86 -2.98 4.16 -1.38
C ILE A 86 -2.30 5.51 -1.26
N VAL A 87 -2.47 6.37 -2.27
CA VAL A 87 -1.86 7.69 -2.23
C VAL A 87 -2.83 8.74 -1.73
N THR A 88 -2.30 9.73 -1.01
CA THR A 88 -3.04 10.91 -0.60
C THR A 88 -2.41 12.14 -1.23
N SER A 89 -3.23 13.11 -1.66
CA SER A 89 -2.69 14.29 -2.32
C SER A 89 -3.68 15.45 -2.24
N SER A 90 -3.14 16.66 -2.13
CA SER A 90 -3.92 17.89 -2.26
C SER A 90 -3.97 18.39 -3.71
N LEU A 91 -3.18 17.77 -4.60
CA LEU A 91 -3.18 18.13 -6.01
C LEU A 91 -4.42 17.58 -6.70
N GLU A 92 -4.98 18.39 -7.58
CA GLU A 92 -6.16 18.02 -8.35
C GLU A 92 -5.77 17.82 -9.82
N GLY A 93 -6.67 17.20 -10.56
CA GLY A 93 -6.49 17.00 -11.98
C GLY A 93 -6.29 15.54 -12.34
N ILE A 94 -6.90 15.17 -13.46
CA ILE A 94 -6.92 13.79 -13.91
C ILE A 94 -5.53 13.27 -14.28
N ASP A 95 -4.68 14.15 -14.82
CA ASP A 95 -3.33 13.75 -15.24
C ASP A 95 -2.50 13.29 -14.04
N HIS A 96 -2.65 13.96 -12.90
CA HIS A 96 -1.98 13.60 -11.67
C HIS A 96 -2.46 12.25 -11.15
N VAL A 97 -3.77 12.03 -11.14
CA VAL A 97 -4.36 10.76 -10.70
C VAL A 97 -3.90 9.61 -11.61
N VAL A 98 -3.96 9.82 -12.92
CA VAL A 98 -3.53 8.81 -13.90
C VAL A 98 -2.07 8.43 -13.68
N ARG A 99 -1.20 9.42 -13.47
CA ARG A 99 0.21 9.17 -13.22
C ARG A 99 0.44 8.31 -11.98
N CYS A 100 -0.29 8.60 -10.90
CA CYS A 100 -0.22 7.79 -9.68
C CYS A 100 -0.59 6.33 -9.94
N ILE A 101 -1.68 6.11 -10.64
CA ILE A 101 -2.17 4.76 -10.97
C ILE A 101 -1.17 4.03 -11.87
N GLU A 102 -0.65 4.71 -12.90
CA GLU A 102 0.34 4.12 -13.80
C GLU A 102 1.61 3.69 -13.08
N LEU A 103 1.97 4.40 -12.02
CA LEU A 103 3.14 4.07 -11.19
C LEU A 103 2.85 3.01 -10.14
N GLY A 104 1.64 2.48 -10.09
CA GLY A 104 1.31 1.34 -9.25
C GLY A 104 0.45 1.61 -8.03
N ALA A 105 -0.05 2.83 -7.86
CA ALA A 105 -0.98 3.12 -6.77
C ALA A 105 -2.32 2.41 -7.03
N GLU A 106 -2.84 1.74 -6.01
CA GLU A 106 -4.14 1.07 -6.12
C GLU A 106 -5.30 2.04 -5.98
N ASN A 107 -5.12 3.06 -5.16
CA ASN A 107 -6.17 4.04 -4.88
C ASN A 107 -5.59 5.42 -4.67
N TYR A 108 -6.42 6.41 -4.85
CA TYR A 108 -6.11 7.82 -4.67
C TYR A 108 -7.14 8.46 -3.76
N LEU A 109 -6.68 9.14 -2.71
CA LEU A 109 -7.56 9.86 -1.78
C LEU A 109 -7.17 11.33 -1.74
N PRO A 110 -8.11 12.24 -2.03
CA PRO A 110 -7.83 13.67 -1.92
C PRO A 110 -7.69 14.10 -0.47
N LYS A 111 -6.88 15.12 -0.23
CA LYS A 111 -6.79 15.75 1.08
C LYS A 111 -7.82 16.90 1.19
N PRO A 112 -8.42 17.11 2.35
CA PRO A 112 -8.26 16.35 3.58
C PRO A 112 -8.89 14.96 3.47
N VAL A 113 -8.22 13.95 4.03
CA VAL A 113 -8.66 12.56 3.91
C VAL A 113 -9.92 12.33 4.74
N ASN A 114 -10.96 11.82 4.10
CA ASN A 114 -12.20 11.44 4.77
C ASN A 114 -11.98 10.11 5.50
N PRO A 115 -12.18 10.05 6.83
CA PRO A 115 -11.92 8.81 7.59
C PRO A 115 -12.78 7.62 7.18
N VAL A 116 -14.04 7.87 6.78
CA VAL A 116 -14.94 6.80 6.34
C VAL A 116 -14.47 6.22 5.03
N LEU A 117 -14.09 7.09 4.09
CA LEU A 117 -13.58 6.67 2.79
C LEU A 117 -12.23 5.95 2.94
N LEU A 118 -11.36 6.45 3.81
CA LEU A 118 -10.07 5.81 4.11
C LEU A 118 -10.28 4.38 4.59
N LYS A 119 -11.17 4.18 5.55
CA LYS A 119 -11.49 2.85 6.09
C LYS A 119 -11.97 1.91 4.98
N ALA A 120 -12.88 2.38 4.13
CA ALA A 120 -13.42 1.58 3.03
C ALA A 120 -12.35 1.20 2.02
N ARG A 121 -11.48 2.15 1.65
CA ARG A 121 -10.40 1.90 0.67
C ARG A 121 -9.35 0.95 1.20
N ILE A 122 -8.95 1.13 2.46
CA ILE A 122 -7.98 0.23 3.09
C ILE A 122 -8.54 -1.18 3.19
N GLY A 123 -9.79 -1.32 3.63
CA GLY A 123 -10.45 -2.62 3.70
C GLY A 123 -10.49 -3.32 2.35
N ALA A 124 -10.86 -2.58 1.30
CA ALA A 124 -10.92 -3.14 -0.06
C ALA A 124 -9.55 -3.57 -0.57
N SER A 125 -8.51 -2.74 -0.34
CA SER A 125 -7.14 -3.07 -0.78
C SER A 125 -6.57 -4.27 -0.03
N LEU A 126 -6.82 -4.37 1.26
CA LEU A 126 -6.36 -5.51 2.06
C LEU A 126 -7.08 -6.81 1.67
N GLU A 127 -8.37 -6.74 1.39
CA GLU A 127 -9.14 -7.89 0.91
C GLU A 127 -8.62 -8.36 -0.44
N LYS A 128 -8.35 -7.45 -1.35
CA LYS A 128 -7.80 -7.75 -2.67
C LYS A 128 -6.43 -8.44 -2.53
N LYS A 129 -5.58 -7.93 -1.66
CA LYS A 129 -4.26 -8.52 -1.40
C LYS A 129 -4.40 -9.91 -0.81
N ARG A 130 -5.29 -10.10 0.15
CA ARG A 130 -5.54 -11.39 0.78
C ARG A 130 -5.98 -12.45 -0.25
N LEU A 131 -6.90 -12.08 -1.13
CA LEU A 131 -7.38 -12.98 -2.19
C LEU A 131 -6.25 -13.33 -3.16
N ARG A 132 -5.43 -12.37 -3.54
CA ARG A 132 -4.27 -12.59 -4.40
C ARG A 132 -3.28 -13.58 -3.77
N ASP A 133 -2.99 -13.39 -2.48
CA ASP A 133 -2.07 -14.25 -1.75
C ASP A 133 -2.62 -15.66 -1.61
N GLN A 134 -3.92 -15.82 -1.37
CA GLN A 134 -4.59 -17.12 -1.33
C GLN A 134 -4.52 -17.82 -2.69
N GLN A 135 -4.75 -17.10 -3.77
CA GLN A 135 -4.71 -17.66 -5.11
C GLN A 135 -3.30 -18.17 -5.43
N ARG A 136 -2.27 -17.40 -5.09
CA ARG A 136 -0.88 -17.82 -5.28
C ARG A 136 -0.56 -19.08 -4.47
N GLU A 137 -1.05 -19.15 -3.24
CA GLU A 137 -0.85 -20.33 -2.39
C GLU A 137 -1.50 -21.57 -2.98
N LEU A 138 -2.72 -21.44 -3.51
CA LEU A 138 -3.41 -22.55 -4.15
C LEU A 138 -2.66 -23.06 -5.38
N VAL A 139 -2.18 -22.14 -6.22
CA VAL A 139 -1.41 -22.51 -7.41
C VAL A 139 -0.14 -23.25 -7.01
N ARG A 140 0.61 -22.72 -6.04
CA ARG A 140 1.86 -23.34 -5.57
C ARG A 140 1.62 -24.71 -4.94
N ARG A 141 0.50 -24.88 -4.24
CA ARG A 141 0.18 -26.07 -3.47
C ARG A 141 -0.31 -27.23 -4.33
N PHE A 142 -1.09 -26.92 -5.38
CA PHE A 142 -1.78 -27.95 -6.15
C PHE A 142 -1.27 -28.13 -7.58
N ALA A 143 -0.50 -27.19 -8.11
CA ALA A 143 0.08 -27.34 -9.44
C ALA A 143 1.32 -28.22 -9.41
N ALA A 144 1.54 -29.00 -10.50
CA ALA A 144 2.80 -29.71 -10.68
C ALA A 144 3.93 -28.69 -10.81
N PRO A 145 5.16 -29.03 -10.37
CA PRO A 145 6.27 -28.04 -10.42
C PRO A 145 6.48 -27.41 -11.79
N GLU A 146 6.39 -28.15 -12.88
CA GLU A 146 6.54 -27.64 -14.24
C GLU A 146 5.45 -26.64 -14.59
N VAL A 147 4.20 -26.94 -14.20
CA VAL A 147 3.06 -26.05 -14.45
C VAL A 147 3.20 -24.76 -13.61
N ALA A 148 3.61 -24.89 -12.35
CA ALA A 148 3.82 -23.72 -11.50
C ALA A 148 4.91 -22.80 -12.05
N GLN A 149 5.97 -23.38 -12.59
CA GLN A 149 7.07 -22.61 -13.19
C GLN A 149 6.58 -21.85 -14.43
N ASP A 150 5.82 -22.50 -15.30
CA ASP A 150 5.27 -21.89 -16.50
C ASP A 150 4.35 -20.72 -16.14
N LEU A 151 3.52 -20.87 -15.15
CA LEU A 151 2.64 -19.78 -14.68
C LEU A 151 3.43 -18.59 -14.16
N GLN A 152 4.52 -18.82 -13.45
CA GLN A 152 5.40 -17.75 -12.97
C GLN A 152 6.09 -17.03 -14.12
N ASP A 153 6.61 -17.79 -15.08
CA ASP A 153 7.31 -17.24 -16.24
C ASP A 153 6.38 -16.41 -17.13
N SER A 154 5.10 -16.75 -17.18
CA SER A 154 4.10 -15.97 -17.94
C SER A 154 3.59 -14.75 -17.18
N GLY A 155 4.09 -14.48 -15.97
CA GLY A 155 3.65 -13.34 -15.16
C GLY A 155 2.35 -13.57 -14.43
N PHE A 156 1.94 -14.79 -14.32
CA PHE A 156 0.68 -15.16 -13.66
C PHE A 156 0.67 -14.97 -12.12
#